data_d892aa53ff20f2377bcd3cab786d14ca
#
_entry.id   d892aa53ff20f2377bcd3cab786d14ca
#
_cell.length_a   1.000
_cell.length_b   1.000
_cell.length_c   1.000
_cell.angle_alpha   90.00
_cell.angle_beta   90.00
_cell.angle_gamma   90.00
#
_symmetry.space_group_name_H-M   'P 1'
#
loop_
_entity.id
_entity.type
_entity.pdbx_description
1 polymer ?
#
loop_
_entity_poly.entity_id
_entity_poly.type
_entity_poly.pdbx_seq_one_letter_code
_entity_poly.pdbx_strand_id
1 'polypeptide(L)'
;MCLYNPENQEILEWDVDGIPTQNPDGILVTLRNHLDARPWVLTAPVVLIERQPKKSDKMIGVMLFLEAYFIIKTPESKTLLWDARHKVPDVVGAGKAMYRLRKKTAISRCEDFLYRGPEVNRRWWDKWKSSKKK
;
A
#
# COMPACT_ATOMS: atom_id res chain seq x y z
N MET A 1 1.90 3.73 -1.66
CA MET A 1 0.94 4.33 -0.69
C MET A 1 -0.27 4.83 -1.45
N CYS A 2 -1.44 4.76 -0.85
CA CYS A 2 -2.68 5.20 -1.49
C CYS A 2 -3.56 5.89 -0.44
N LEU A 3 -4.05 7.08 -0.75
CA LEU A 3 -5.10 7.77 0.00
C LEU A 3 -6.42 7.55 -0.74
N TYR A 4 -7.38 6.94 -0.06
CA TYR A 4 -8.64 6.50 -0.65
C TYR A 4 -9.83 6.97 0.17
N ASN A 5 -10.85 7.49 -0.50
CA ASN A 5 -12.13 7.82 0.12
C ASN A 5 -13.14 6.70 -0.17
N PRO A 6 -13.57 5.93 0.85
CA PRO A 6 -14.49 4.82 0.65
C PRO A 6 -15.94 5.25 0.36
N GLU A 7 -16.35 6.47 0.72
CA GLU A 7 -17.71 6.97 0.51
C GLU A 7 -18.05 7.13 -0.97
N ASN A 8 -17.13 7.71 -1.75
CA ASN A 8 -17.28 7.91 -3.18
C ASN A 8 -16.37 7.02 -4.03
N GLN A 9 -15.64 6.10 -3.38
CA GLN A 9 -14.68 5.19 -4.02
C GLN A 9 -13.58 5.90 -4.81
N GLU A 10 -13.15 7.06 -4.36
CA GLU A 10 -12.13 7.88 -5.02
C GLU A 10 -10.73 7.61 -4.47
N ILE A 11 -9.77 7.41 -5.37
CA ILE A 11 -8.35 7.47 -5.04
C ILE A 11 -7.92 8.94 -5.12
N LEU A 12 -7.62 9.52 -3.95
CA LEU A 12 -7.19 10.91 -3.85
C LEU A 12 -5.71 11.06 -4.20
N GLU A 13 -4.88 10.19 -3.62
CA GLU A 13 -3.44 10.14 -3.88
C GLU A 13 -2.97 8.70 -4.04
N TRP A 14 -2.05 8.47 -4.96
CA TRP A 14 -1.41 7.18 -5.14
C TRP A 14 0.05 7.33 -5.56
N ASP A 15 0.93 6.80 -4.73
CA ASP A 15 2.36 6.81 -4.98
C ASP A 15 2.98 5.42 -4.77
N VAL A 16 3.81 5.01 -5.74
CA VAL A 16 4.60 3.78 -5.68
C VAL A 16 6.05 4.16 -5.82
N ASP A 17 6.76 4.11 -4.71
CA ASP A 17 8.18 4.47 -4.66
C ASP A 17 9.01 3.32 -4.07
N GLY A 18 10.22 3.18 -4.56
CA GLY A 18 11.19 2.21 -4.07
C GLY A 18 12.15 2.88 -3.07
N ILE A 19 12.41 2.21 -1.97
CA ILE A 19 13.45 2.65 -1.04
C ILE A 19 14.78 2.02 -1.51
N PRO A 20 15.81 2.82 -1.83
CA PRO A 20 17.12 2.31 -2.20
C PRO A 20 17.65 1.36 -1.13
N THR A 21 18.13 0.20 -1.54
CA THR A 21 18.69 -0.82 -0.63
C THR A 21 20.05 -0.42 -0.08
N GLN A 22 20.77 0.42 -0.80
CA GLN A 22 22.03 1.02 -0.38
C GLN A 22 21.79 2.49 -0.03
N ASN A 23 21.65 2.75 1.26
CA ASN A 23 21.48 4.09 1.79
C ASN A 23 22.40 4.24 3.02
N PRO A 24 23.31 5.24 3.02
CA PRO A 24 24.23 5.49 4.14
C PRO A 24 23.47 5.80 5.44
N ASP A 25 22.29 6.40 5.35
CA ASP A 25 21.46 6.77 6.51
C ASP A 25 20.57 5.60 7.02
N GLY A 26 20.56 4.49 6.29
CA GLY A 26 19.70 3.35 6.60
C GLY A 26 18.27 3.47 6.08
N ILE A 27 17.63 2.31 5.93
CA ILE A 27 16.30 2.19 5.31
C ILE A 27 15.21 2.95 6.08
N LEU A 28 15.26 2.96 7.42
CA LEU A 28 14.22 3.57 8.24
C LEU A 28 14.28 5.10 8.19
N VAL A 29 15.49 5.68 8.15
CA VAL A 29 15.66 7.13 7.99
C VAL A 29 15.17 7.59 6.63
N THR A 30 15.49 6.83 5.58
CA THR A 30 14.99 7.11 4.23
C THR A 30 13.47 7.01 4.17
N LEU A 31 12.89 5.98 4.77
CA LEU A 31 11.43 5.80 4.83
C LEU A 31 10.76 6.97 5.56
N ARG A 32 11.31 7.39 6.69
CA ARG A 32 10.82 8.59 7.41
C ARG A 32 10.84 9.82 6.49
N ASN A 33 11.94 10.09 5.83
CA ASN A 33 12.08 11.24 4.95
C ASN A 33 11.08 11.19 3.78
N HIS A 34 10.83 9.99 3.22
CA HIS A 34 9.79 9.78 2.20
C HIS A 34 8.39 10.06 2.70
N LEU A 35 8.06 9.68 3.95
CA LEU A 35 6.77 9.95 4.56
C LEU A 35 6.62 11.43 4.89
N ASP A 36 7.64 12.05 5.50
CA ASP A 36 7.63 13.47 5.86
C ASP A 36 7.52 14.39 4.63
N ALA A 37 8.03 13.96 3.47
CA ALA A 37 7.88 14.67 2.20
C ALA A 37 6.45 14.57 1.60
N ARG A 38 5.56 13.78 2.19
CA ARG A 38 4.20 13.51 1.71
C ARG A 38 3.15 13.79 2.79
N PRO A 39 2.89 15.06 3.13
CA PRO A 39 1.99 15.42 4.23
C PRO A 39 0.59 14.84 4.09
N TRP A 40 0.14 14.50 2.89
CA TRP A 40 -1.14 13.85 2.64
C TRP A 40 -1.28 12.47 3.31
N VAL A 41 -0.17 11.76 3.61
CA VAL A 41 -0.23 10.45 4.29
C VAL A 41 -0.76 10.57 5.73
N LEU A 42 -0.68 11.77 6.32
CA LEU A 42 -1.11 12.05 7.70
C LEU A 42 -2.56 12.52 7.80
N THR A 43 -3.29 12.62 6.69
CA THR A 43 -4.67 13.14 6.66
C THR A 43 -5.74 12.07 6.83
N ALA A 44 -5.38 10.80 6.73
CA ALA A 44 -6.33 9.70 6.81
C ALA A 44 -6.76 9.41 8.25
N PRO A 45 -8.06 9.27 8.54
CA PRO A 45 -8.54 8.87 9.87
C PRO A 45 -8.27 7.38 10.17
N VAL A 46 -8.03 6.58 9.13
CA VAL A 46 -7.67 5.16 9.25
C VAL A 46 -6.49 4.85 8.35
N VAL A 47 -5.47 4.25 8.93
CA VAL A 47 -4.26 3.80 8.22
C VAL A 47 -4.21 2.28 8.22
N LEU A 48 -4.14 1.69 7.02
CA LEU A 48 -4.00 0.26 6.84
C LEU A 48 -2.58 -0.06 6.39
N ILE A 49 -1.87 -0.85 7.17
CA ILE A 49 -0.51 -1.31 6.87
C ILE A 49 -0.57 -2.81 6.59
N GLU A 50 -0.05 -3.24 5.44
CA GLU A 50 -0.02 -4.65 5.11
C GLU A 50 0.87 -5.42 6.09
N ARG A 51 0.29 -6.44 6.74
CA ARG A 51 1.03 -7.34 7.61
C ARG A 51 2.05 -8.14 6.80
N GLN A 52 3.31 -8.06 7.21
CA GLN A 52 4.39 -8.77 6.55
C GLN A 52 4.55 -10.21 7.08
N PRO A 53 4.92 -11.17 6.22
CA PRO A 53 5.16 -12.54 6.64
C PRO A 53 6.40 -12.64 7.55
N LYS A 54 6.37 -13.54 8.52
CA LYS A 54 7.43 -13.76 9.52
C LYS A 54 8.82 -14.14 8.95
N LYS A 55 8.89 -14.40 7.64
CA LYS A 55 10.13 -14.84 6.96
C LYS A 55 11.11 -13.72 6.60
N SER A 56 10.77 -12.47 6.82
CA SER A 56 11.61 -11.32 6.45
C SER A 56 11.69 -10.31 7.59
N ASP A 57 12.73 -10.44 8.41
CA ASP A 57 12.98 -9.54 9.54
C ASP A 57 13.07 -8.07 9.09
N LYS A 58 13.69 -7.83 7.93
CA LYS A 58 13.76 -6.49 7.33
C LYS A 58 12.38 -5.91 7.06
N MET A 59 11.47 -6.68 6.48
CA MET A 59 10.12 -6.21 6.16
C MET A 59 9.24 -6.09 7.39
N ILE A 60 9.47 -6.93 8.39
CA ILE A 60 8.83 -6.78 9.70
C ILE A 60 9.28 -5.47 10.36
N GLY A 61 10.58 -5.16 10.32
CA GLY A 61 11.11 -3.90 10.83
C GLY A 61 10.49 -2.67 10.13
N VAL A 62 10.34 -2.71 8.81
CA VAL A 62 9.66 -1.65 8.04
C VAL A 62 8.19 -1.53 8.45
N MET A 63 7.48 -2.63 8.60
CA MET A 63 6.07 -2.65 9.01
C MET A 63 5.89 -2.03 10.41
N LEU A 64 6.70 -2.44 11.38
CA LEU A 64 6.64 -1.92 12.75
C LEU A 64 7.03 -0.44 12.82
N PHE A 65 8.00 -0.03 12.01
CA PHE A 65 8.35 1.38 11.89
C PHE A 65 7.19 2.21 11.35
N LEU A 66 6.51 1.74 10.30
CA LEU A 66 5.32 2.42 9.76
C LEU A 66 4.22 2.53 10.80
N GLU A 67 3.94 1.46 11.54
CA GLU A 67 2.93 1.46 12.60
C GLU A 67 3.28 2.50 13.68
N ALA A 68 4.52 2.49 14.18
CA ALA A 68 4.99 3.46 15.17
C ALA A 68 4.95 4.90 14.64
N TYR A 69 5.36 5.11 13.38
CA TYR A 69 5.34 6.44 12.75
C TYR A 69 3.93 7.04 12.77
N PHE A 70 2.92 6.30 12.32
CA PHE A 70 1.54 6.80 12.29
C PHE A 70 0.95 6.97 13.70
N ILE A 71 1.21 6.06 14.65
CA ILE A 71 0.76 6.21 16.03
C ILE A 71 1.33 7.49 16.67
N ILE A 72 2.57 7.84 16.37
CA ILE A 72 3.23 9.03 16.92
C ILE A 72 2.77 10.30 16.21
N LYS A 73 2.69 10.30 14.88
CA LYS A 73 2.37 11.49 14.08
C LYS A 73 0.89 11.82 14.03
N THR A 74 0.02 10.80 14.11
CA THR A 74 -1.44 10.95 14.03
C THR A 74 -2.13 10.12 15.10
N PRO A 75 -1.96 10.49 16.40
CA PRO A 75 -2.49 9.71 17.53
C PRO A 75 -4.03 9.58 17.52
N GLU A 76 -4.73 10.48 16.84
CA GLU A 76 -6.19 10.46 16.63
C GLU A 76 -6.62 9.48 15.52
N SER A 77 -5.71 9.06 14.66
CA SER A 77 -5.99 8.13 13.58
C SER A 77 -5.90 6.67 14.06
N LYS A 78 -6.75 5.82 13.51
CA LYS A 78 -6.70 4.38 13.79
C LYS A 78 -5.71 3.70 12.86
N THR A 79 -4.61 3.18 13.41
CA THR A 79 -3.62 2.40 12.65
C THR A 79 -3.85 0.90 12.83
N LEU A 80 -3.97 0.17 11.73
CA LEU A 80 -4.31 -1.25 11.70
C LEU A 80 -3.32 -2.03 10.82
N LEU A 81 -2.87 -3.19 11.32
CA LEU A 81 -2.17 -4.17 10.50
C LEU A 81 -3.18 -5.04 9.76
N TRP A 82 -3.12 -5.05 8.43
CA TRP A 82 -4.08 -5.70 7.55
C TRP A 82 -3.45 -6.91 6.84
N ASP A 83 -4.08 -8.08 6.98
CA ASP A 83 -3.58 -9.29 6.32
C ASP A 83 -3.83 -9.26 4.81
N ALA A 84 -2.80 -9.57 4.02
CA ALA A 84 -2.87 -9.60 2.57
C ALA A 84 -3.95 -10.54 2.01
N ARG A 85 -4.39 -11.56 2.78
CA ARG A 85 -5.49 -12.47 2.40
C ARG A 85 -6.81 -11.76 2.20
N HIS A 86 -7.04 -10.66 2.89
CA HIS A 86 -8.27 -9.88 2.75
C HIS A 86 -8.39 -9.13 1.42
N LYS A 87 -7.30 -9.02 0.63
CA LYS A 87 -7.36 -8.42 -0.71
C LYS A 87 -8.17 -9.26 -1.71
N VAL A 88 -8.17 -10.58 -1.52
CA VAL A 88 -8.84 -11.55 -2.41
C VAL A 88 -9.42 -12.69 -1.57
N PRO A 89 -10.45 -12.42 -0.75
CA PRO A 89 -10.94 -13.37 0.25
C PRO A 89 -11.57 -14.64 -0.37
N ASP A 90 -12.04 -14.57 -1.61
CA ASP A 90 -12.62 -15.68 -2.36
C ASP A 90 -11.58 -16.64 -2.97
N VAL A 91 -10.30 -16.27 -3.00
CA VAL A 91 -9.21 -17.16 -3.44
C VAL A 91 -8.61 -17.84 -2.22
N VAL A 92 -9.22 -18.96 -1.84
CA VAL A 92 -8.84 -19.76 -0.67
C VAL A 92 -7.81 -20.81 -1.03
N GLY A 93 -6.95 -21.17 -0.08
CA GLY A 93 -5.93 -22.21 -0.24
C GLY A 93 -4.52 -21.73 0.09
N ALA A 94 -3.59 -22.68 0.18
CA ALA A 94 -2.19 -22.44 0.51
C ALA A 94 -1.25 -22.85 -0.63
N GLY A 95 0.02 -22.52 -0.50
CA GLY A 95 1.06 -22.89 -1.45
C GLY A 95 1.32 -21.87 -2.57
N LYS A 96 2.36 -22.17 -3.34
CA LYS A 96 2.91 -21.24 -4.35
C LYS A 96 1.93 -20.92 -5.48
N ALA A 97 1.14 -21.91 -5.91
CA ALA A 97 0.14 -21.75 -6.96
C ALA A 97 -0.97 -20.79 -6.53
N MET A 98 -1.51 -20.99 -5.33
CA MET A 98 -2.57 -20.13 -4.77
C MET A 98 -2.07 -18.70 -4.47
N TYR A 99 -0.81 -18.56 -4.04
CA TYR A 99 -0.19 -17.25 -3.90
C TYR A 99 -0.14 -16.49 -5.25
N ARG A 100 0.28 -17.17 -6.33
CA ARG A 100 0.32 -16.59 -7.68
C ARG A 100 -1.08 -16.21 -8.17
N LEU A 101 -2.07 -17.08 -7.92
CA LEU A 101 -3.45 -16.82 -8.30
C LEU A 101 -4.01 -15.59 -7.58
N ARG A 102 -3.83 -15.49 -6.25
CA ARG A 102 -4.23 -14.31 -5.48
C ARG A 102 -3.60 -13.03 -6.01
N LYS A 103 -2.30 -13.07 -6.31
CA LYS A 103 -1.59 -11.92 -6.87
C LYS A 103 -2.17 -11.48 -8.22
N LYS A 104 -2.40 -12.44 -9.13
CA LYS A 104 -3.00 -12.18 -10.44
C LYS A 104 -4.42 -11.61 -10.31
N THR A 105 -5.24 -12.20 -9.45
CA THR A 105 -6.62 -11.75 -9.21
C THR A 105 -6.65 -10.34 -8.61
N ALA A 106 -5.77 -10.04 -7.64
CA ALA A 106 -5.68 -8.70 -7.05
C ALA A 106 -5.30 -7.64 -8.10
N ILE A 107 -4.36 -7.95 -9.00
CA ILE A 107 -3.97 -7.07 -10.09
C ILE A 107 -5.16 -6.83 -11.04
N SER A 108 -5.85 -7.89 -11.45
CA SER A 108 -7.02 -7.79 -12.35
C SER A 108 -8.13 -6.94 -11.73
N ARG A 109 -8.43 -7.13 -10.45
CA ARG A 109 -9.45 -6.33 -9.73
C ARG A 109 -9.05 -4.86 -9.62
N CYS A 110 -7.77 -4.58 -9.38
CA CYS A 110 -7.27 -3.21 -9.37
C CYS A 110 -7.41 -2.56 -10.76
N GLU A 111 -7.08 -3.28 -11.82
CA GLU A 111 -7.24 -2.82 -13.21
C GLU A 111 -8.72 -2.54 -13.54
N ASP A 112 -9.62 -3.45 -13.18
CA ASP A 112 -11.07 -3.27 -13.39
C ASP A 112 -11.59 -2.07 -12.60
N PHE A 113 -11.16 -1.88 -11.36
CA PHE A 113 -11.53 -0.73 -10.54
C PHE A 113 -11.06 0.60 -11.14
N LEU A 114 -9.83 0.66 -11.65
CA LEU A 114 -9.29 1.87 -12.28
C LEU A 114 -9.93 2.19 -13.63
N TYR A 115 -10.31 1.16 -14.40
CA TYR A 115 -10.85 1.33 -15.75
C TYR A 115 -12.36 1.49 -15.77
N ARG A 116 -13.10 0.68 -15.00
CA ARG A 116 -14.56 0.60 -14.99
C ARG A 116 -15.20 1.25 -13.77
N GLY A 117 -14.40 1.59 -12.75
CA GLY A 117 -14.85 2.26 -11.55
C GLY A 117 -15.18 3.73 -11.78
N PRO A 118 -15.30 4.52 -10.71
CA PRO A 118 -15.61 5.95 -10.82
C PRO A 118 -14.69 6.67 -11.79
N GLU A 119 -15.27 7.52 -12.66
CA GLU A 119 -14.54 8.23 -13.70
C GLU A 119 -13.37 9.06 -13.16
N VAL A 120 -13.52 9.61 -11.97
CA VAL A 120 -12.48 10.36 -11.24
C VAL A 120 -11.18 9.56 -11.05
N ASN A 121 -11.25 8.22 -11.03
CA ASN A 121 -10.08 7.35 -10.89
C ASN A 121 -9.36 7.09 -12.22
N ARG A 122 -9.90 7.50 -13.36
CA ARG A 122 -9.32 7.22 -14.69
C ARG A 122 -7.92 7.80 -14.88
N ARG A 123 -7.61 8.92 -14.21
CA ARG A 123 -6.27 9.51 -14.17
C ARG A 123 -5.20 8.50 -13.65
N TRP A 124 -5.59 7.64 -12.73
CA TRP A 124 -4.72 6.62 -12.17
C TRP A 124 -4.50 5.43 -13.10
N TRP A 125 -5.47 5.15 -13.95
CA TRP A 125 -5.34 4.15 -15.01
C TRP A 125 -4.20 4.45 -15.97
N ASP A 126 -4.08 5.69 -16.41
CA ASP A 126 -3.00 6.10 -17.33
C ASP A 126 -1.64 6.04 -16.63
N LYS A 127 -1.56 6.44 -15.37
CA LYS A 127 -0.36 6.30 -14.54
C LYS A 127 0.02 4.82 -14.35
N TRP A 128 -0.95 3.95 -14.10
CA TRP A 128 -0.77 2.50 -13.98
C TRP A 128 -0.22 1.88 -15.26
N LYS A 129 -0.82 2.19 -16.40
CA LYS A 129 -0.37 1.71 -17.72
C LYS A 129 1.05 2.16 -18.05
N SER A 130 1.39 3.39 -17.76
CA SER A 130 2.74 3.93 -18.04
C SER A 130 3.81 3.25 -17.17
N SER A 131 3.48 2.85 -15.94
CA SER A 131 4.40 2.15 -15.04
C SER A 131 4.73 0.72 -15.48
N LYS A 132 3.84 0.06 -16.22
CA LYS A 132 4.06 -1.31 -16.74
C LYS A 132 5.01 -1.36 -17.94
N LYS A 133 5.30 -0.24 -18.59
CA LYS A 133 6.17 -0.18 -19.77
C LYS A 133 7.65 -0.03 -19.43
N LYS A 134 7.98 0.06 -18.17
CA LYS A 134 9.37 0.10 -17.65
C LYS A 134 9.75 -1.27 -17.09
#